data_03b41ddce6504f1855feabd4cc2ce295
#
_entry.id   03b41ddce6504f1855feabd4cc2ce295
#
_cell.length_a   1.000
_cell.length_b   1.000
_cell.length_c   1.000
_cell.angle_alpha   90.00
_cell.angle_beta   90.00
_cell.angle_gamma   90.00
#
_symmetry.space_group_name_H-M   'P 1'
#
loop_
_entity.id
_entity.type
_entity.pdbx_description
1 polymer ?
#
loop_
_entity_poly.entity_id
_entity_poly.type
_entity_poly.pdbx_seq_one_letter_code
_entity_poly.pdbx_strand_id
1 'polypeptide(L)'
;MSGTIERPRAEPSADTQPYWDGLARGEILLQRCAECGKFRHYPRPMCDGCFSFAHTWVPASGAATVHSWTVTHHPFHPAFKALLPYALVTVDLPEGVRAMAPLEGVDAAELRIGLTLRLGVDAATGLPVLRPAGG
;
A
#
# COMPACT_ATOMS: atom_id res chain seq x y z
N MET A 1 25.71 -11.75 19.48
CA MET A 1 25.02 -10.56 18.98
C MET A 1 24.25 -10.86 17.71
N SER A 2 22.98 -10.75 17.79
CA SER A 2 22.13 -11.02 16.64
C SER A 2 22.24 -9.91 15.63
N GLY A 3 22.79 -10.19 14.46
CA GLY A 3 22.79 -9.23 13.39
C GLY A 3 21.43 -9.16 12.74
N THR A 4 20.47 -8.46 13.34
CA THR A 4 19.19 -8.21 12.69
C THR A 4 19.42 -7.25 11.54
N ILE A 5 19.24 -7.71 10.31
CA ILE A 5 19.37 -6.86 9.13
C ILE A 5 18.09 -6.06 9.00
N GLU A 6 18.20 -4.75 9.11
CA GLU A 6 17.06 -3.86 8.97
C GLU A 6 16.60 -3.75 7.53
N ARG A 7 15.29 -3.61 7.33
CA ARG A 7 14.71 -3.32 6.02
C ARG A 7 15.14 -1.94 5.55
N PRO A 8 15.28 -1.75 4.24
CA PRO A 8 15.49 -0.41 3.71
C PRO A 8 14.31 0.48 4.10
N ARG A 9 14.59 1.73 4.45
CA ARG A 9 13.57 2.69 4.85
C ARG A 9 13.27 3.63 3.69
N ALA A 10 12.01 4.01 3.58
CA ALA A 10 11.62 5.03 2.63
C ALA A 10 12.16 6.40 3.07
N GLU A 11 12.51 7.23 2.09
CA GLU A 11 12.91 8.60 2.33
C GLU A 11 11.76 9.52 1.92
N PRO A 12 11.00 10.07 2.89
CA PRO A 12 9.90 10.95 2.56
C PRO A 12 10.36 12.22 1.86
N SER A 13 9.54 12.70 0.93
CA SER A 13 9.70 14.00 0.31
C SER A 13 8.59 14.93 0.78
N ALA A 14 8.67 16.21 0.43
CA ALA A 14 7.62 17.17 0.78
C ALA A 14 6.27 16.71 0.23
N ASP A 15 6.25 16.14 -0.98
CA ASP A 15 5.01 15.67 -1.60
C ASP A 15 4.45 14.40 -0.95
N THR A 16 5.30 13.57 -0.36
CA THR A 16 4.88 12.28 0.21
C THR A 16 4.80 12.29 1.73
N GLN A 17 5.30 13.34 2.38
CA GLN A 17 5.36 13.39 3.85
C GLN A 17 3.99 13.12 4.52
N PRO A 18 2.86 13.70 4.06
CA PRO A 18 1.57 13.41 4.70
C PRO A 18 1.18 11.94 4.59
N TYR A 19 1.55 11.27 3.52
CA TYR A 19 1.31 9.83 3.36
C TYR A 19 2.05 9.04 4.44
N TRP A 20 3.34 9.33 4.65
CA TRP A 20 4.15 8.66 5.66
C TRP A 20 3.68 8.98 7.08
N ASP A 21 3.27 10.23 7.33
CA ASP A 21 2.71 10.62 8.61
C ASP A 21 1.41 9.86 8.90
N GLY A 22 0.58 9.66 7.88
CA GLY A 22 -0.64 8.87 8.00
C GLY A 22 -0.34 7.43 8.39
N LEU A 23 0.65 6.81 7.75
CA LEU A 23 1.06 5.44 8.08
C LEU A 23 1.51 5.33 9.54
N ALA A 24 2.22 6.33 10.05
CA ALA A 24 2.66 6.36 11.44
C ALA A 24 1.48 6.39 12.42
N ARG A 25 0.31 6.90 11.98
CA ARG A 25 -0.92 6.90 12.75
C ARG A 25 -1.82 5.69 12.49
N GLY A 26 -1.40 4.78 11.62
CA GLY A 26 -2.20 3.64 11.22
C GLY A 26 -3.22 3.93 10.12
N GLU A 27 -3.04 5.00 9.37
CA GLU A 27 -3.94 5.41 8.29
C GLU A 27 -3.25 5.37 6.94
N ILE A 28 -3.96 4.91 5.93
CA ILE A 28 -3.49 5.00 4.54
C ILE A 28 -4.21 6.18 3.91
N LEU A 29 -3.47 7.29 3.71
CA LEU A 29 -4.02 8.51 3.15
C LEU A 29 -3.87 8.53 1.64
N LEU A 30 -4.97 8.83 0.95
CA LEU A 30 -5.00 9.00 -0.49
C LEU A 30 -5.08 10.49 -0.81
N GLN A 31 -4.43 10.91 -1.90
CA GLN A 31 -4.59 12.28 -2.39
C GLN A 31 -5.90 12.40 -3.17
N ARG A 32 -6.61 13.48 -2.93
CA ARG A 32 -7.79 13.82 -3.70
C ARG A 32 -7.62 15.23 -4.25
N CYS A 33 -7.78 15.40 -5.56
CA CYS A 33 -7.71 16.72 -6.18
C CYS A 33 -8.78 17.63 -5.59
N ALA A 34 -8.39 18.83 -5.15
CA ALA A 34 -9.33 19.79 -4.58
C ALA A 34 -10.21 20.45 -5.63
N GLU A 35 -9.80 20.43 -6.91
CA GLU A 35 -10.54 21.05 -8.00
C GLU A 35 -11.52 20.10 -8.65
N CYS A 36 -11.09 18.91 -9.10
CA CYS A 36 -11.94 17.97 -9.82
C CYS A 36 -12.40 16.78 -8.99
N GLY A 37 -11.85 16.57 -7.79
CA GLY A 37 -12.23 15.47 -6.91
C GLY A 37 -11.63 14.13 -7.24
N LYS A 38 -10.78 14.04 -8.25
CA LYS A 38 -10.16 12.78 -8.64
C LYS A 38 -9.14 12.34 -7.59
N PHE A 39 -9.22 11.07 -7.18
CA PHE A 39 -8.22 10.47 -6.32
C PHE A 39 -6.99 10.06 -7.13
N ARG A 40 -5.82 10.09 -6.48
CA ARG A 40 -4.59 9.54 -7.06
C ARG A 40 -3.76 8.84 -5.99
N HIS A 41 -3.09 7.81 -6.37
CA HIS A 41 -2.19 7.03 -5.55
C HIS A 41 -1.17 6.32 -6.45
N TYR A 42 0.09 6.42 -6.24
CA TYR A 42 0.79 7.00 -5.09
C TYR A 42 0.87 8.53 -5.20
N PRO A 43 1.33 9.24 -4.10
CA PRO A 43 1.30 10.69 -4.07
C PRO A 43 2.07 11.34 -5.22
N ARG A 44 1.45 12.34 -5.83
CA ARG A 44 2.03 13.12 -6.93
C ARG A 44 1.65 14.58 -6.72
N PRO A 45 2.50 15.54 -7.19
CA PRO A 45 2.20 16.95 -6.97
C PRO A 45 1.04 17.49 -7.80
N MET A 46 0.74 16.89 -8.96
CA MET A 46 -0.25 17.42 -9.89
C MET A 46 -1.29 16.37 -10.25
N CYS A 47 -2.54 16.81 -10.38
CA CYS A 47 -3.62 15.95 -10.87
C CYS A 47 -3.44 15.64 -12.36
N ASP A 48 -3.54 14.38 -12.73
CA ASP A 48 -3.41 13.96 -14.12
C ASP A 48 -4.71 14.19 -14.92
N GLY A 49 -5.81 14.55 -14.25
CA GLY A 49 -7.07 14.85 -14.91
C GLY A 49 -7.27 16.32 -15.24
N CYS A 50 -6.95 17.22 -14.31
CA CYS A 50 -7.19 18.66 -14.48
C CYS A 50 -5.93 19.52 -14.29
N PHE A 51 -4.79 18.91 -14.00
CA PHE A 51 -3.49 19.56 -13.82
C PHE A 51 -3.40 20.51 -12.62
N SER A 52 -4.35 20.50 -11.70
CA SER A 52 -4.27 21.29 -10.48
C SER A 52 -3.23 20.73 -9.51
N PHE A 53 -2.57 21.62 -8.76
CA PHE A 53 -1.68 21.23 -7.66
C PHE A 53 -2.42 21.17 -6.32
N ALA A 54 -3.65 21.69 -6.25
CA ALA A 54 -4.41 21.70 -5.02
C ALA A 54 -4.98 20.32 -4.72
N HIS A 55 -4.75 19.82 -3.51
CA HIS A 55 -5.24 18.51 -3.10
C HIS A 55 -5.47 18.44 -1.60
N THR A 56 -6.27 17.46 -1.20
CA THR A 56 -6.50 17.12 0.21
C THR A 56 -6.11 15.67 0.41
N TRP A 57 -5.98 15.25 1.66
CA TRP A 57 -5.66 13.88 2.02
C TRP A 57 -6.87 13.24 2.69
N VAL A 58 -7.26 12.07 2.19
CA VAL A 58 -8.47 11.36 2.64
C VAL A 58 -8.07 9.94 3.03
N PRO A 59 -8.45 9.47 4.23
CA PRO A 59 -8.18 8.08 4.61
C PRO A 59 -8.89 7.10 3.67
N ALA A 60 -8.16 6.08 3.22
CA ALA A 60 -8.75 5.00 2.43
C ALA A 60 -9.72 4.21 3.30
N SER A 61 -10.79 3.69 2.68
CA SER A 61 -11.79 2.90 3.40
C SER A 61 -11.25 1.56 3.91
N GLY A 62 -10.20 1.05 3.26
CA GLY A 62 -9.63 -0.25 3.57
C GLY A 62 -10.20 -1.39 2.72
N ALA A 63 -11.29 -1.18 2.02
CA ALA A 63 -11.82 -2.19 1.10
C ALA A 63 -10.88 -2.31 -0.10
N ALA A 64 -10.60 -3.55 -0.50
CA ALA A 64 -9.66 -3.82 -1.58
C ALA A 64 -10.10 -5.06 -2.36
N THR A 65 -9.87 -5.03 -3.67
CA THR A 65 -10.20 -6.15 -4.56
C THR A 65 -8.96 -6.52 -5.35
N VAL A 66 -8.62 -7.79 -5.38
CA VAL A 66 -7.42 -8.27 -6.08
C VAL A 66 -7.53 -7.98 -7.58
N HIS A 67 -6.52 -7.26 -8.09
CA HIS A 67 -6.35 -7.00 -9.51
C HIS A 67 -5.32 -7.95 -10.13
N SER A 68 -4.16 -8.08 -9.47
CA SER A 68 -3.08 -8.97 -9.88
C SER A 68 -2.12 -9.20 -8.71
N TRP A 69 -1.17 -10.13 -8.89
CA TRP A 69 -0.18 -10.39 -7.86
C TRP A 69 1.07 -11.00 -8.46
N THR A 70 2.15 -10.96 -7.67
CA THR A 70 3.39 -11.69 -7.95
C THR A 70 3.81 -12.43 -6.69
N VAL A 71 4.48 -13.56 -6.88
CA VAL A 71 5.08 -14.28 -5.75
C VAL A 71 6.59 -14.12 -5.87
N THR A 72 7.20 -13.56 -4.84
CA THR A 72 8.63 -13.25 -4.83
C THR A 72 9.39 -14.41 -4.21
N HIS A 73 10.35 -14.93 -4.93
CA HIS A 73 11.23 -16.02 -4.49
C HIS A 73 12.68 -15.58 -4.31
N HIS A 74 13.03 -14.37 -4.74
CA HIS A 74 14.38 -13.84 -4.67
C HIS A 74 14.48 -12.73 -3.63
N PRO A 75 15.47 -12.79 -2.72
CA PRO A 75 15.64 -11.72 -1.73
C PRO A 75 16.40 -10.53 -2.32
N PHE A 76 15.69 -9.55 -2.83
CA PHE A 76 16.30 -8.33 -3.36
C PHE A 76 17.06 -7.52 -2.30
N HIS A 77 16.78 -7.78 -1.04
CA HIS A 77 17.49 -7.22 0.10
C HIS A 77 17.60 -8.31 1.17
N PRO A 78 18.74 -8.44 1.86
CA PRO A 78 18.92 -9.52 2.86
C PRO A 78 17.85 -9.57 3.94
N ALA A 79 17.25 -8.42 4.28
CA ALA A 79 16.20 -8.34 5.28
C ALA A 79 14.94 -9.13 4.91
N PHE A 80 14.72 -9.43 3.62
CA PHE A 80 13.54 -10.15 3.15
C PHE A 80 13.77 -11.64 2.98
N LYS A 81 15.00 -12.12 3.19
CA LYS A 81 15.32 -13.53 2.96
C LYS A 81 14.47 -14.49 3.78
N ALA A 82 14.19 -14.15 5.04
CA ALA A 82 13.40 -14.99 5.93
C ALA A 82 11.90 -14.98 5.59
N LEU A 83 11.45 -14.04 4.77
CA LEU A 83 10.04 -13.89 4.40
C LEU A 83 9.69 -14.62 3.10
N LEU A 84 10.68 -15.14 2.40
CA LEU A 84 10.46 -15.82 1.10
C LEU A 84 9.83 -17.19 1.25
N PRO A 85 8.96 -17.60 0.32
CA PRO A 85 8.36 -16.74 -0.70
C PRO A 85 7.25 -15.86 -0.11
N TYR A 86 7.07 -14.68 -0.67
CA TYR A 86 5.96 -13.81 -0.26
C TYR A 86 5.23 -13.26 -1.49
N ALA A 87 3.95 -12.96 -1.32
CA ALA A 87 3.13 -12.40 -2.39
C ALA A 87 3.02 -10.88 -2.24
N LEU A 88 3.22 -10.17 -3.34
CA LEU A 88 2.87 -8.77 -3.48
C LEU A 88 1.62 -8.69 -4.32
N VAL A 89 0.57 -8.07 -3.78
CA VAL A 89 -0.74 -8.03 -4.42
C VAL A 89 -1.08 -6.61 -4.80
N THR A 90 -1.50 -6.44 -6.06
CA THR A 90 -2.04 -5.18 -6.54
C THR A 90 -3.56 -5.25 -6.40
N VAL A 91 -4.14 -4.26 -5.73
CA VAL A 91 -5.57 -4.20 -5.48
C VAL A 91 -6.18 -2.95 -6.06
N ASP A 92 -7.45 -3.05 -6.44
CA ASP A 92 -8.27 -1.90 -6.81
C ASP A 92 -9.03 -1.43 -5.56
N LEU A 93 -9.02 -0.13 -5.32
CA LEU A 93 -9.73 0.49 -4.20
C LEU A 93 -11.02 1.14 -4.69
N PRO A 94 -12.07 1.22 -3.83
CA PRO A 94 -13.33 1.86 -4.22
C PRO A 94 -13.18 3.31 -4.65
N GLU A 95 -12.13 3.96 -4.17
CA GLU A 95 -11.82 5.35 -4.53
C GLU A 95 -11.33 5.51 -5.98
N GLY A 96 -11.15 4.41 -6.70
CA GLY A 96 -10.76 4.45 -8.11
C GLY A 96 -9.25 4.44 -8.35
N VAL A 97 -8.46 4.11 -7.35
CA VAL A 97 -7.01 4.01 -7.45
C VAL A 97 -6.55 2.60 -7.14
N ARG A 98 -5.30 2.30 -7.46
CA ARG A 98 -4.66 1.02 -7.14
C ARG A 98 -3.60 1.20 -6.07
N ALA A 99 -3.41 0.15 -5.28
CA ALA A 99 -2.36 0.08 -4.28
C ALA A 99 -1.71 -1.30 -4.34
N MET A 100 -0.48 -1.38 -3.87
CA MET A 100 0.26 -2.63 -3.81
C MET A 100 0.77 -2.84 -2.39
N ALA A 101 0.61 -4.05 -1.86
CA ALA A 101 1.10 -4.38 -0.54
C ALA A 101 1.34 -5.88 -0.41
N PRO A 102 2.19 -6.30 0.53
CA PRO A 102 2.36 -7.72 0.80
C PRO A 102 1.09 -8.33 1.40
N LEU A 103 0.91 -9.62 1.12
CA LEU A 103 -0.22 -10.41 1.62
C LEU A 103 0.14 -11.06 2.94
N GLU A 104 -0.79 -11.03 3.89
CA GLU A 104 -0.63 -11.68 5.18
C GLU A 104 -1.92 -12.39 5.57
N GLY A 105 -1.81 -13.59 6.13
CA GLY A 105 -2.96 -14.33 6.62
C GLY A 105 -3.78 -15.07 5.56
N VAL A 106 -3.35 -15.02 4.30
CA VAL A 106 -3.96 -15.74 3.18
C VAL A 106 -2.86 -16.44 2.41
N ASP A 107 -3.08 -17.70 2.04
CA ASP A 107 -2.13 -18.42 1.20
C ASP A 107 -2.18 -17.85 -0.22
N ALA A 108 -1.01 -17.66 -0.83
CA ALA A 108 -0.93 -17.18 -2.22
C ALA A 108 -1.71 -18.09 -3.19
N ALA A 109 -1.84 -19.36 -2.87
CA ALA A 109 -2.62 -20.31 -3.69
C ALA A 109 -4.12 -20.00 -3.70
N GLU A 110 -4.60 -19.22 -2.73
CA GLU A 110 -6.02 -18.83 -2.65
C GLU A 110 -6.30 -17.54 -3.41
N LEU A 111 -5.27 -16.87 -3.92
CA LEU A 111 -5.46 -15.61 -4.65
C LEU A 111 -6.18 -15.85 -5.97
N ARG A 112 -7.11 -14.97 -6.28
CA ARG A 112 -7.79 -14.91 -7.57
C ARG A 112 -8.20 -13.48 -7.86
N ILE A 113 -8.33 -13.13 -9.10
CA ILE A 113 -8.84 -11.81 -9.51
C ILE A 113 -10.25 -11.65 -8.95
N GLY A 114 -10.50 -10.50 -8.31
CA GLY A 114 -11.79 -10.21 -7.70
C GLY A 114 -11.94 -10.63 -6.24
N LEU A 115 -10.94 -11.31 -5.67
CA LEU A 115 -10.98 -11.67 -4.24
C LEU A 115 -10.97 -10.38 -3.40
N THR A 116 -11.85 -10.33 -2.40
CA THR A 116 -11.93 -9.20 -1.49
C THR A 116 -10.90 -9.35 -0.37
N LEU A 117 -10.10 -8.31 -0.18
CA LEU A 117 -9.11 -8.22 0.89
C LEU A 117 -9.32 -6.91 1.66
N ARG A 118 -8.59 -6.76 2.75
CA ARG A 118 -8.58 -5.53 3.52
C ARG A 118 -7.18 -4.92 3.51
N LEU A 119 -7.09 -3.67 3.10
CA LEU A 119 -5.86 -2.89 3.13
C LEU A 119 -5.77 -2.15 4.46
N GLY A 120 -4.69 -2.35 5.17
CA GLY A 120 -4.44 -1.69 6.45
C GLY A 120 -2.96 -1.45 6.65
N VAL A 121 -2.60 -1.03 7.85
CA VAL A 121 -1.20 -0.79 8.22
C VAL A 121 -0.76 -1.85 9.21
N ASP A 122 0.37 -2.46 8.94
CA ASP A 122 0.99 -3.43 9.84
C ASP A 122 1.63 -2.67 11.01
N ALA A 123 1.19 -2.96 12.22
CA ALA A 123 1.68 -2.29 13.42
C ALA A 123 3.18 -2.52 13.66
N ALA A 124 3.70 -3.68 13.24
CA ALA A 124 5.10 -4.02 13.45
C ALA A 124 6.04 -3.27 12.51
N THR A 125 5.63 -3.04 11.28
CA THR A 125 6.48 -2.38 10.26
C THR A 125 6.08 -0.95 9.97
N GLY A 126 4.84 -0.56 10.29
CA GLY A 126 4.31 0.74 9.93
C GLY A 126 4.03 0.88 8.43
N LEU A 127 3.96 -0.21 7.70
CA LEU A 127 3.77 -0.23 6.25
C LEU A 127 2.43 -0.85 5.88
N PRO A 128 1.91 -0.54 4.66
CA PRO A 128 0.68 -1.15 4.19
C PRO A 128 0.77 -2.68 4.12
N VAL A 129 -0.32 -3.35 4.42
CA VAL A 129 -0.44 -4.80 4.36
C VAL A 129 -1.85 -5.17 3.93
N LEU A 130 -1.97 -6.29 3.20
CA LEU A 130 -3.26 -6.84 2.78
C LEU A 130 -3.56 -8.09 3.60
N ARG A 131 -4.77 -8.13 4.17
CA ARG A 131 -5.24 -9.22 5.03
C ARG A 131 -6.62 -9.70 4.59
N PRO A 132 -7.08 -10.87 5.10
CA PRO A 132 -8.43 -11.33 4.80
C PRO A 132 -9.49 -10.30 5.17
N ALA A 133 -10.50 -10.13 4.32
CA ALA A 133 -11.53 -9.11 4.52
C ALA A 133 -12.49 -9.45 5.66
N GLY A 134 -12.70 -10.71 5.95
CA GLY A 134 -13.63 -11.15 6.97
C GLY A 134 -13.02 -11.39 8.35
N GLY A 135 -11.76 -11.03 8.51
CA GLY A 135 -11.02 -11.36 9.73
C GLY A 135 -11.30 -10.53 10.94
#